data_f522aee0c077007e8f0c231786654d5d
#
_entry.id   f522aee0c077007e8f0c231786654d5d
#
_cell.length_a   1.000
_cell.length_b   1.000
_cell.length_c   1.000
_cell.angle_alpha   90.00
_cell.angle_beta   90.00
_cell.angle_gamma   90.00
#
_symmetry.space_group_name_H-M   'P 1'
#
loop_
_entity.id
_entity.type
_entity.pdbx_description
1 polymer ?
#
loop_
_entity_poly.entity_id
_entity_poly.type
_entity_poly.pdbx_seq_one_letter_code
_entity_poly.pdbx_strand_id
1 'polypeptide(L)' 'MEDQRGNLGRATQMYLEGMIAKHGMNAQVLLDSPTGVAEHPDIIETIQGELGKISEYRDKLSALRELEW' A
#
# COMPACT_ATOMS: atom_id res chain seq x y z
N MET A 1 10.12 9.37 -30.40
CA MET A 1 8.94 8.55 -30.24
C MET A 1 8.69 8.22 -28.76
N GLU A 2 7.46 8.22 -28.38
CA GLU A 2 7.06 7.95 -27.00
C GLU A 2 7.38 6.52 -26.61
N ASP A 3 8.03 6.34 -25.46
CA ASP A 3 8.27 4.99 -24.91
C ASP A 3 7.07 4.57 -24.07
N GLN A 4 6.13 3.86 -24.68
CA GLN A 4 4.90 3.44 -24.04
C GLN A 4 5.17 2.51 -22.86
N ARG A 5 6.17 1.64 -22.97
CA ARG A 5 6.55 0.73 -21.87
C ARG A 5 7.01 1.50 -20.65
N GLY A 6 7.87 2.50 -20.87
CA GLY A 6 8.35 3.34 -19.78
C GLY A 6 7.23 4.14 -19.13
N ASN A 7 6.30 4.65 -19.93
CA ASN A 7 5.16 5.39 -19.41
C ASN A 7 4.24 4.52 -18.58
N LEU A 8 3.94 3.30 -19.04
CA LEU A 8 3.10 2.37 -18.31
C LEU A 8 3.79 1.88 -17.04
N GLY A 9 5.08 1.61 -17.11
CA GLY A 9 5.85 1.20 -15.94
C GLY A 9 5.85 2.27 -14.87
N ARG A 10 6.11 3.51 -15.26
CA ARG A 10 6.13 4.63 -14.31
C ARG A 10 4.77 4.86 -13.68
N ALA A 11 3.71 4.85 -14.49
CA ALA A 11 2.35 5.04 -13.97
C ALA A 11 1.98 3.94 -12.99
N THR A 12 2.34 2.70 -13.30
CA THR A 12 2.08 1.57 -12.41
C THR A 12 2.87 1.71 -11.11
N GLN A 13 4.14 2.11 -11.20
CA GLN A 13 4.96 2.35 -10.02
C GLN A 13 4.33 3.40 -9.12
N MET A 14 3.89 4.52 -9.70
CA MET A 14 3.28 5.60 -8.93
C MET A 14 1.99 5.14 -8.25
N TYR A 15 1.19 4.34 -8.95
CA TYR A 15 -0.03 3.79 -8.36
C TYR A 15 0.30 2.90 -7.15
N LEU A 16 1.26 1.99 -7.32
CA LEU A 16 1.63 1.06 -6.25
C LEU A 16 2.20 1.80 -5.04
N GLU A 17 3.06 2.78 -5.28
CA GLU A 17 3.63 3.59 -4.20
C GLU A 17 2.54 4.37 -3.47
N GLY A 18 1.55 4.87 -4.22
CA GLY A 18 0.42 5.57 -3.62
C GLY A 18 -0.42 4.67 -2.74
N MET A 19 -0.64 3.42 -3.16
CA MET A 19 -1.41 2.45 -2.36
C MET A 19 -0.65 2.05 -1.10
N ILE A 20 0.67 1.90 -1.19
CA ILE A 20 1.49 1.63 -0.01
C ILE A 20 1.37 2.78 0.99
N ALA A 21 1.45 4.01 0.49
CA ALA A 21 1.33 5.20 1.35
C ALA A 21 -0.05 5.28 1.98
N LYS A 22 -1.11 5.02 1.20
CA LYS A 22 -2.49 5.06 1.69
C LYS A 22 -2.70 4.09 2.86
N HIS A 23 -2.32 2.84 2.65
CA HIS A 23 -2.53 1.84 3.69
C HIS A 23 -1.60 2.03 4.88
N GLY A 24 -0.41 2.60 4.63
CA GLY A 24 0.50 2.98 5.71
C GLY A 24 -0.11 4.04 6.60
N MET A 25 -0.74 5.07 6.01
CA MET A 25 -1.42 6.10 6.78
C MET A 25 -2.60 5.53 7.55
N ASN A 26 -3.38 4.64 6.91
CA ASN A 26 -4.50 4.00 7.59
C ASN A 26 -4.02 3.23 8.83
N ALA A 27 -2.95 2.47 8.69
CA ALA A 27 -2.38 1.72 9.81
C ALA A 27 -1.90 2.67 10.91
N GLN A 28 -1.26 3.77 10.53
CA GLN A 28 -0.74 4.72 11.50
C GLN A 28 -1.88 5.37 12.28
N VAL A 29 -2.96 5.75 11.60
CA VAL A 29 -4.14 6.33 12.25
C VAL A 29 -4.73 5.35 13.27
N LEU A 30 -4.83 4.08 12.90
CA LEU A 30 -5.35 3.07 13.80
C LEU A 30 -4.46 2.87 15.03
N LEU A 31 -3.14 2.88 14.82
CA LEU A 31 -2.19 2.74 15.93
C LEU A 31 -2.24 3.92 16.89
N ASP A 32 -2.50 5.10 16.36
CA ASP A 32 -2.47 6.34 17.15
C ASP A 32 -3.83 6.69 17.78
N SER A 33 -4.87 5.90 17.53
CA SER A 33 -6.22 6.20 17.98
C SER A 33 -6.60 5.36 19.19
N PRO A 34 -6.44 5.89 20.41
CA PRO A 34 -6.75 5.14 21.62
C PRO A 34 -8.25 4.87 21.79
N THR A 35 -9.10 5.75 21.23
CA THR A 35 -10.56 5.57 21.35
C THR A 35 -11.10 4.49 20.42
N GLY A 36 -10.37 4.16 19.38
CA GLY A 36 -10.79 3.12 18.44
C GLY A 36 -10.89 1.75 19.08
N VAL A 37 -10.13 1.53 20.14
CA VAL A 37 -10.10 0.24 20.82
C VAL A 37 -11.47 -0.09 21.46
N ALA A 38 -12.12 0.91 22.03
CA ALA A 38 -13.40 0.71 22.68
C ALA A 38 -14.54 0.46 21.70
N GLU A 39 -14.47 1.06 20.52
CA GLU A 39 -15.52 0.96 19.51
C GLU A 39 -15.29 -0.16 18.51
N HIS A 40 -14.05 -0.60 18.40
CA HIS A 40 -13.66 -1.65 17.45
C HIS A 40 -12.94 -2.75 18.20
N PRO A 41 -13.69 -3.74 18.72
CA PRO A 41 -13.09 -4.83 19.49
C PRO A 41 -12.02 -5.59 18.69
N ASP A 42 -12.07 -5.50 17.35
CA ASP A 42 -11.11 -6.15 16.47
C ASP A 42 -10.16 -5.15 15.82
N ILE A 43 -9.71 -4.16 16.57
CA ILE A 43 -8.77 -3.16 16.05
C ILE A 43 -7.48 -3.81 15.54
N ILE A 44 -7.02 -4.85 16.22
CA ILE A 44 -5.81 -5.58 15.81
C ILE A 44 -6.02 -6.24 14.44
N GLU A 45 -7.19 -6.83 14.24
CA GLU A 45 -7.51 -7.45 12.96
C GLU A 45 -7.57 -6.40 11.85
N THR A 46 -8.15 -5.24 12.15
CA THR A 46 -8.22 -4.14 11.19
C THR A 46 -6.82 -3.66 10.80
N ILE A 47 -5.92 -3.54 11.80
CA ILE A 47 -4.53 -3.16 11.54
C ILE A 47 -3.86 -4.21 10.66
N GLN A 48 -4.08 -5.48 10.94
CA GLN A 48 -3.51 -6.55 10.12
C GLN A 48 -4.00 -6.48 8.68
N GLY A 49 -5.25 -6.09 8.47
CA GLY A 49 -5.79 -5.90 7.13
C GLY A 49 -5.02 -4.85 6.35
N GLU A 50 -4.69 -3.73 7.02
CA GLU A 50 -3.90 -2.67 6.39
C GLU A 50 -2.47 -3.15 6.10
N LEU A 51 -1.86 -3.86 7.04
CA LEU A 51 -0.52 -4.41 6.84
C LEU A 51 -0.49 -5.40 5.69
N GLY A 52 -1.55 -6.19 5.55
CA GLY A 52 -1.67 -7.13 4.43
C GLY A 52 -1.70 -6.42 3.09
N LYS A 53 -2.40 -5.29 3.02
CA LYS A 53 -2.44 -4.48 1.79
C LYS A 53 -1.06 -3.89 1.47
N ILE A 54 -0.37 -3.38 2.49
CA ILE A 54 0.98 -2.85 2.30
C ILE A 54 1.89 -3.93 1.73
N SER A 55 1.84 -5.11 2.31
CA SER A 55 2.65 -6.25 1.87
C SER A 55 2.33 -6.63 0.43
N GLU A 56 1.03 -6.71 0.10
CA GLU A 56 0.58 -7.04 -1.26
C GLU A 56 1.15 -6.06 -2.28
N TYR A 57 1.02 -4.76 -2.01
CA TYR A 57 1.47 -3.74 -2.97
C TYR A 57 3.00 -3.64 -3.04
N ARG A 58 3.69 -3.89 -1.93
CA ARG A 58 5.15 -3.95 -1.95
C ARG A 58 5.64 -5.10 -2.80
N ASP A 59 4.98 -6.25 -2.72
CA ASP A 59 5.34 -7.40 -3.53
C ASP A 59 5.14 -7.10 -5.01
N LYS A 60 4.04 -6.44 -5.35
CA LYS A 60 3.76 -6.04 -6.73
C LYS A 60 4.80 -5.05 -7.24
N LEU A 61 5.19 -4.09 -6.39
CA LEU A 61 6.21 -3.12 -6.77
C LEU A 61 7.56 -3.80 -7.01
N SER A 62 7.90 -4.75 -6.16
CA SER A 62 9.12 -5.54 -6.32
C SER A 62 9.09 -6.31 -7.63
N ALA A 63 7.96 -6.93 -7.95
CA ALA A 63 7.80 -7.67 -9.20
C ALA A 63 7.91 -6.74 -10.42
N LEU A 64 7.32 -5.56 -10.34
CA LEU A 64 7.42 -4.58 -11.43
C LEU A 64 8.87 -4.20 -11.70
N ARG A 65 9.65 -4.03 -10.64
CA ARG A 65 11.06 -3.63 -10.76
C ARG A 65 11.93 -4.71 -11.40
N GLU A 66 11.46 -5.95 -11.42
CA GLU A 66 12.18 -7.04 -12.07
C GLU A 66 11.96 -7.04 -13.58
N LEU A 67 11.01 -6.28 -14.06
CA LEU A 67 10.72 -6.19 -15.49
C LEU A 67 11.53 -5.06 -16.12
N GLU A 68 11.74 -5.18 -17.42
CA GLU A 68 12.44 -4.14 -18.19
C GLU A 68 11.41 -3.16 -18.75
N TRP A 69 11.54 -1.93 -18.37
CA TRP A 69 10.69 -0.86 -18.87
C TRP A 69 11.39 0.49 -18.72
#